data_14fd726d1a24d6d87183bf6c16980c01
#
_entry.id   14fd726d1a24d6d87183bf6c16980c01
#
_cell.length_a   1.000
_cell.length_b   1.000
_cell.length_c   1.000
_cell.angle_alpha   90.00
_cell.angle_beta   90.00
_cell.angle_gamma   90.00
#
_symmetry.space_group_name_H-M   'P 1'
#
loop_
_entity.id
_entity.type
_entity.pdbx_description
1 polymer ?
#
loop_
_entity_poly.entity_id
_entity_poly.type
_entity_poly.pdbx_seq_one_letter_code
_entity_poly.pdbx_strand_id
1 'polypeptide(L)'
;RLIEDPSTLAQVRCEDRWFLPALESARNNYHPPESTGDVVLLQSNVLPVADFVDAKMGWSSLVKGHLLPYRLPGWHDRMFYDEGAAMIAEHLRPLLDRIDAEARIFEERLVKRSA
;
A
#
# COMPACT_ATOMS: atom_id res chain seq x y z
N ARG A 1 0.48 12.11 18.70
CA ARG A 1 1.48 13.00 19.40
C ARG A 1 2.69 12.16 19.77
N LEU A 2 3.47 11.82 18.78
CA LEU A 2 4.74 11.14 18.98
C LEU A 2 5.83 12.11 18.59
N ILE A 3 6.67 12.45 19.57
CA ILE A 3 7.94 13.17 19.42
C ILE A 3 7.76 14.68 19.19
N GLU A 4 7.42 15.39 20.26
CA GLU A 4 7.56 16.85 20.34
C GLU A 4 8.84 17.33 21.05
N ASP A 5 9.65 16.39 21.58
CA ASP A 5 10.90 16.73 22.28
C ASP A 5 12.12 16.49 21.38
N PRO A 6 12.88 17.54 21.04
CA PRO A 6 14.11 17.42 20.26
C PRO A 6 15.17 16.48 20.86
N SER A 7 15.15 16.28 22.19
CA SER A 7 16.04 15.34 22.87
C SER A 7 15.71 13.90 22.56
N THR A 8 14.42 13.57 22.43
CA THR A 8 13.93 12.25 22.05
C THR A 8 14.30 11.91 20.59
N LEU A 9 14.20 12.90 19.69
CA LEU A 9 14.63 12.76 18.29
C LEU A 9 16.13 12.54 18.16
N ALA A 10 16.93 13.21 19.00
CA ALA A 10 18.37 13.04 19.03
C ALA A 10 18.77 11.66 19.56
N GLN A 11 18.02 11.15 20.54
CA GLN A 11 18.26 9.84 21.14
C GLN A 11 17.89 8.70 20.19
N VAL A 12 16.72 8.76 19.54
CA VAL A 12 16.31 7.83 18.48
C VAL A 12 17.35 7.82 17.35
N ARG A 13 17.81 8.99 16.90
CA ARG A 13 18.87 9.07 15.88
C ARG A 13 20.20 8.47 16.30
N CYS A 14 20.52 8.47 17.59
CA CYS A 14 21.78 7.92 18.11
C CYS A 14 21.72 6.39 18.20
N GLU A 15 20.60 5.85 18.64
CA GLU A 15 20.36 4.42 18.77
C GLU A 15 20.19 3.72 17.41
N ASP A 16 19.64 4.43 16.42
CA ASP A 16 19.38 3.90 15.08
C ASP A 16 20.53 4.07 14.08
N ARG A 17 21.65 4.63 14.50
CA ARG A 17 22.79 4.92 13.61
C ARG A 17 23.32 3.71 12.84
N TRP A 18 23.27 2.53 13.45
CA TRP A 18 23.69 1.28 12.80
C TRP A 18 22.61 0.68 11.93
N PHE A 19 21.35 0.91 12.27
CA PHE A 19 20.19 0.32 11.60
C PHE A 19 19.86 1.04 10.28
N LEU A 20 19.95 2.37 10.24
CA LEU A 20 19.64 3.16 9.05
C LEU A 20 20.46 2.77 7.81
N PRO A 21 21.80 2.63 7.88
CA PRO A 21 22.57 2.19 6.73
C PRO A 21 22.24 0.76 6.27
N ALA A 22 21.94 -0.14 7.20
CA ALA A 22 21.52 -1.50 6.88
C ALA A 22 20.16 -1.52 6.18
N LEU A 23 19.19 -0.72 6.65
CA LEU A 23 17.89 -0.57 6.06
C LEU A 23 17.96 0.06 4.65
N GLU A 24 18.80 1.07 4.50
CA GLU A 24 19.03 1.73 3.20
C GLU A 24 19.68 0.78 2.21
N SER A 25 20.67 0.01 2.65
CA SER A 25 21.30 -1.03 1.83
C SER A 25 20.30 -2.11 1.43
N ALA A 26 19.49 -2.59 2.35
CA ALA A 26 18.44 -3.57 2.07
C ALA A 26 17.43 -3.03 1.06
N ARG A 27 16.99 -1.79 1.21
CA ARG A 27 16.08 -1.12 0.29
C ARG A 27 16.66 -0.99 -1.11
N ASN A 28 17.93 -0.60 -1.23
CA ASN A 28 18.58 -0.40 -2.52
C ASN A 28 18.89 -1.72 -3.26
N ASN A 29 19.04 -2.82 -2.51
CA ASN A 29 19.33 -4.14 -3.07
C ASN A 29 18.07 -5.00 -3.27
N TYR A 30 16.91 -4.56 -2.75
CA TYR A 30 15.68 -5.31 -2.92
C TYR A 30 15.06 -5.03 -4.29
N HIS A 31 14.88 -6.08 -5.05
CA HIS A 31 14.19 -6.05 -6.34
C HIS A 31 12.90 -6.86 -6.18
N PRO A 32 11.74 -6.20 -6.03
CA PRO A 32 10.48 -6.90 -5.89
C PRO A 32 10.16 -7.71 -7.15
N PRO A 33 9.63 -8.94 -6.99
CA PRO A 33 9.16 -9.71 -8.13
C PRO A 33 7.95 -9.06 -8.80
N GLU A 34 7.73 -9.36 -10.07
CA GLU A 34 6.53 -8.94 -10.78
C GLU A 34 5.30 -9.65 -10.22
N SER A 35 4.19 -8.90 -10.10
CA SER A 35 2.88 -9.43 -9.72
C SER A 35 2.00 -9.59 -10.95
N THR A 36 1.39 -10.75 -11.12
CA THR A 36 0.40 -11.01 -12.18
C THR A 36 -1.03 -10.68 -11.75
N GLY A 37 -1.25 -10.46 -10.47
CA GLY A 37 -2.56 -10.09 -9.92
C GLY A 37 -2.88 -8.61 -10.10
N ASP A 38 -4.15 -8.28 -9.87
CA ASP A 38 -4.61 -6.89 -9.80
C ASP A 38 -4.19 -6.25 -8.48
N VAL A 39 -3.78 -5.00 -8.54
CA VAL A 39 -3.31 -4.25 -7.37
C VAL A 39 -4.11 -2.96 -7.22
N VAL A 40 -4.60 -2.73 -6.02
CA VAL A 40 -5.20 -1.45 -5.61
C VAL A 40 -4.14 -0.61 -4.94
N LEU A 41 -3.85 0.56 -5.50
CA LEU A 41 -2.86 1.50 -4.99
C LEU A 41 -3.57 2.67 -4.31
N LEU A 42 -3.54 2.69 -2.98
CA LEU A 42 -4.09 3.78 -2.19
C LEU A 42 -3.02 4.84 -1.97
N GLN A 43 -3.23 6.04 -2.49
CA GLN A 43 -2.27 7.14 -2.44
C GLN A 43 -2.82 8.32 -1.66
N SER A 44 -2.00 8.88 -0.77
CA SER A 44 -2.27 10.20 -0.21
C SER A 44 -2.26 11.26 -1.32
N ASN A 45 -3.17 12.23 -1.26
CA ASN A 45 -3.16 13.35 -2.20
C ASN A 45 -2.13 14.44 -1.81
N VAL A 46 -1.54 14.33 -0.63
CA VAL A 46 -0.45 15.18 -0.16
C VAL A 46 0.83 14.37 -0.25
N LEU A 47 1.58 14.56 -1.31
CA LEU A 47 2.86 13.88 -1.56
C LEU A 47 4.03 14.81 -1.26
N PRO A 48 5.13 14.30 -0.70
CA PRO A 48 6.39 15.02 -0.64
C PRO A 48 6.85 15.44 -2.04
N VAL A 49 7.55 16.58 -2.14
CA VAL A 49 7.99 17.15 -3.43
C VAL A 49 8.82 16.19 -4.29
N ALA A 50 9.50 15.23 -3.67
CA ALA A 50 10.32 14.23 -4.35
C ALA A 50 9.52 13.14 -5.11
N ASP A 51 8.22 12.98 -4.83
CA ASP A 51 7.42 11.89 -5.38
C ASP A 51 6.67 12.26 -6.67
N PHE A 52 6.97 13.43 -7.26
CA PHE A 52 6.29 13.89 -8.48
C PHE A 52 6.72 13.20 -9.78
N VAL A 53 7.68 12.29 -9.73
CA VAL A 53 8.30 11.72 -10.93
C VAL A 53 7.44 10.62 -11.57
N ASP A 54 6.64 9.90 -10.79
CA ASP A 54 5.72 8.86 -11.28
C ASP A 54 4.42 8.84 -10.48
N ALA A 55 3.31 9.12 -11.18
CA ALA A 55 1.97 9.10 -10.57
C ALA A 55 1.56 7.74 -10.00
N LYS A 56 2.21 6.67 -10.37
CA LYS A 56 2.00 5.30 -9.89
C LYS A 56 3.14 4.80 -8.99
N MET A 57 4.04 5.69 -8.58
CA MET A 57 5.11 5.43 -7.61
C MET A 57 5.97 4.19 -7.94
N GLY A 58 6.26 3.95 -9.23
CA GLY A 58 7.06 2.81 -9.70
C GLY A 58 6.32 1.49 -9.83
N TRP A 59 5.06 1.39 -9.40
CA TRP A 59 4.30 0.14 -9.46
C TRP A 59 3.97 -0.34 -10.87
N SER A 60 3.93 0.57 -11.86
CA SER A 60 3.57 0.24 -13.24
C SER A 60 4.49 -0.80 -13.88
N SER A 61 5.76 -0.85 -13.51
CA SER A 61 6.72 -1.82 -14.02
C SER A 61 6.60 -3.19 -13.37
N LEU A 62 6.02 -3.26 -12.18
CA LEU A 62 5.94 -4.47 -11.36
C LEU A 62 4.59 -5.18 -11.47
N VAL A 63 3.53 -4.45 -11.78
CA VAL A 63 2.17 -5.01 -11.88
C VAL A 63 1.85 -5.32 -13.33
N LYS A 64 1.68 -6.62 -13.64
CA LYS A 64 1.28 -7.11 -14.98
C LYS A 64 -0.24 -7.22 -15.13
N GLY A 65 -0.97 -7.30 -14.03
CA GLY A 65 -2.43 -7.18 -13.99
C GLY A 65 -2.90 -5.72 -14.05
N HIS A 66 -4.08 -5.45 -13.52
CA HIS A 66 -4.61 -4.08 -13.45
C HIS A 66 -4.05 -3.37 -12.23
N LEU A 67 -3.58 -2.15 -12.43
CA LEU A 67 -3.18 -1.24 -11.36
C LEU A 67 -4.24 -0.15 -11.22
N LEU A 68 -4.97 -0.19 -10.09
CA LEU A 68 -6.09 0.70 -9.78
C LEU A 68 -5.67 1.75 -8.73
N PRO A 69 -5.25 2.95 -9.15
CA PRO A 69 -4.87 4.00 -8.22
C PRO A 69 -6.10 4.76 -7.71
N TYR A 70 -6.20 4.91 -6.38
CA TYR A 70 -7.17 5.78 -5.71
C TYR A 70 -6.45 6.82 -4.86
N ARG A 71 -6.87 8.06 -4.99
CA ARG A 71 -6.33 9.16 -4.19
C ARG A 71 -7.22 9.44 -2.99
N LEU A 72 -6.59 9.44 -1.82
CA LEU A 72 -7.23 9.69 -0.54
C LEU A 72 -6.83 11.06 0.00
N PRO A 73 -7.72 11.77 0.67
CA PRO A 73 -7.41 13.09 1.24
C PRO A 73 -6.41 12.98 2.39
N GLY A 74 -5.65 14.04 2.59
CA GLY A 74 -4.73 14.18 3.72
C GLY A 74 -3.34 13.60 3.50
N TRP A 75 -2.58 13.58 4.58
CA TRP A 75 -1.22 13.09 4.63
C TRP A 75 -1.19 11.56 4.72
N HIS A 76 -0.09 10.97 4.30
CA HIS A 76 0.10 9.52 4.29
C HIS A 76 -0.14 8.85 5.64
N ASP A 77 0.27 9.45 6.73
CA ASP A 77 0.09 8.97 8.10
C ASP A 77 -1.36 9.10 8.61
N ARG A 78 -2.19 9.92 7.94
CA ARG A 78 -3.59 10.18 8.31
C ARG A 78 -4.61 9.43 7.46
N MET A 79 -4.21 8.84 6.34
CA MET A 79 -5.13 8.20 5.40
C MET A 79 -5.92 7.01 5.97
N PHE A 80 -5.47 6.43 7.08
CA PHE A 80 -6.17 5.30 7.75
C PHE A 80 -7.06 5.73 8.91
N TYR A 81 -7.21 7.03 9.16
CA TYR A 81 -8.03 7.56 10.24
C TYR A 81 -9.21 8.35 9.68
N ASP A 82 -10.28 8.46 10.48
CA ASP A 82 -11.44 9.31 10.24
C ASP A 82 -12.03 9.13 8.81
N GLU A 83 -12.11 10.22 8.08
CA GLU A 83 -12.64 10.27 6.72
C GLU A 83 -11.84 9.39 5.74
N GLY A 84 -10.52 9.31 5.89
CA GLY A 84 -9.66 8.48 5.06
C GLY A 84 -10.01 7.00 5.17
N ALA A 85 -10.22 6.49 6.38
CA ALA A 85 -10.63 5.12 6.61
C ALA A 85 -12.00 4.79 6.00
N ALA A 86 -12.95 5.73 6.10
CA ALA A 86 -14.27 5.58 5.47
C ALA A 86 -14.17 5.51 3.95
N MET A 87 -13.36 6.37 3.33
CA MET A 87 -13.12 6.35 1.88
C MET A 87 -12.43 5.08 1.41
N ILE A 88 -11.46 4.57 2.18
CA ILE A 88 -10.81 3.28 1.89
C ILE A 88 -11.86 2.17 1.88
N ALA A 89 -12.71 2.11 2.90
CA ALA A 89 -13.77 1.11 3.00
C ALA A 89 -14.77 1.21 1.85
N GLU A 90 -15.15 2.42 1.45
CA GLU A 90 -16.04 2.67 0.32
C GLU A 90 -15.46 2.15 -1.00
N HIS A 91 -14.18 2.38 -1.26
CA HIS A 91 -13.51 1.91 -2.48
C HIS A 91 -13.22 0.40 -2.48
N LEU A 92 -12.83 -0.16 -1.34
CA LEU A 92 -12.45 -1.57 -1.27
C LEU A 92 -13.63 -2.53 -1.19
N ARG A 93 -14.73 -2.16 -0.51
CA ARG A 93 -15.88 -3.04 -0.30
C ARG A 93 -16.42 -3.63 -1.59
N PRO A 94 -16.72 -2.85 -2.67
CA PRO A 94 -17.23 -3.42 -3.91
C PRO A 94 -16.25 -4.38 -4.59
N LEU A 95 -14.95 -4.15 -4.43
CA LEU A 95 -13.91 -5.02 -4.98
C LEU A 95 -13.86 -6.36 -4.23
N LEU A 96 -13.92 -6.32 -2.90
CA LEU A 96 -13.95 -7.51 -2.06
C LEU A 96 -15.22 -8.33 -2.28
N ASP A 97 -16.38 -7.69 -2.33
CA ASP A 97 -17.66 -8.34 -2.59
C ASP A 97 -17.66 -9.07 -3.95
N ARG A 98 -17.03 -8.48 -4.96
CA ARG A 98 -16.87 -9.12 -6.27
C ARG A 98 -15.98 -10.35 -6.21
N ILE A 99 -14.83 -10.26 -5.52
CA ILE A 99 -13.89 -11.38 -5.34
C ILE A 99 -14.58 -12.53 -4.61
N ASP A 100 -15.32 -12.22 -3.56
CA ASP A 100 -16.07 -13.25 -2.80
C ASP A 100 -17.16 -13.91 -3.65
N ALA A 101 -17.86 -13.16 -4.49
CA ALA A 101 -18.85 -13.71 -5.40
C ALA A 101 -18.22 -14.63 -6.45
N GLU A 102 -17.10 -14.25 -7.03
CA GLU A 102 -16.33 -15.05 -7.99
C GLU A 102 -15.81 -16.35 -7.34
N ALA A 103 -15.29 -16.27 -6.12
CA ALA A 103 -14.81 -17.42 -5.37
C ALA A 103 -15.94 -18.43 -5.10
N ARG A 104 -17.12 -17.97 -4.69
CA ARG A 104 -18.28 -18.86 -4.48
C ARG A 104 -18.72 -19.58 -5.76
N ILE A 105 -18.77 -18.84 -6.89
CA ILE A 105 -19.12 -19.45 -8.19
C ILE A 105 -18.09 -20.52 -8.57
N PHE A 106 -16.81 -20.28 -8.32
CA PHE A 106 -15.76 -21.23 -8.60
C PHE A 106 -15.89 -22.51 -7.74
N GLU A 107 -16.14 -22.37 -6.44
CA GLU A 107 -16.38 -23.48 -5.52
C GLU A 107 -17.59 -24.32 -5.92
N GLU A 108 -18.71 -23.70 -6.26
CA GLU A 108 -19.92 -24.38 -6.73
C GLU A 108 -19.67 -25.20 -8.01
N ARG A 109 -18.86 -24.66 -8.92
CA ARG A 109 -18.48 -25.38 -10.15
C ARG A 109 -17.60 -26.59 -9.87
N LEU A 110 -16.67 -26.49 -8.92
CA LEU A 110 -15.83 -27.61 -8.50
C LEU A 110 -16.66 -28.73 -7.89
N VAL A 111 -17.58 -28.41 -6.99
CA VAL A 111 -18.47 -29.39 -6.35
C VAL A 111 -19.32 -30.11 -7.40
N LYS A 112 -19.91 -29.40 -8.36
CA LYS A 112 -20.71 -30.02 -9.46
C LYS A 112 -19.90 -30.92 -10.39
N ARG A 113 -18.59 -30.67 -10.53
CA ARG A 113 -17.70 -31.52 -11.35
C ARG A 113 -17.23 -32.78 -10.65
N SER A 114 -17.27 -32.76 -9.32
CA SER A 114 -16.84 -33.91 -8.48
C SER A 114 -17.99 -34.84 -8.11
N ALA A 115 -19.20 -34.47 -8.45
CA ALA A 115 -20.41 -35.29 -8.32
C ALA A 115 -20.74 -36.00 -9.63
#